data_fcd0f66172a9e1e12ff564617fe40bb9
#
_entry.id   fcd0f66172a9e1e12ff564617fe40bb9
#
_cell.length_a   1.000
_cell.length_b   1.000
_cell.length_c   1.000
_cell.angle_alpha   90.00
_cell.angle_beta   90.00
_cell.angle_gamma   90.00
#
_symmetry.space_group_name_H-M   'P 1'
#
loop_
_entity.id
_entity.type
_entity.pdbx_description
1 polymer ?
#
loop_
_entity_poly.entity_id
_entity_poly.type
_entity_poly.pdbx_seq_one_letter_code
_entity_poly.pdbx_strand_id
1 'polypeptide(L)'
;MFFHLIVTDDCNLCCSYCRAKMFEEEDPAGHSPGTIDETICENLNFPLADLYTFLEKDKDAVLTFIGGEPLLRTDKILEIMDHAPIKRFMLQTNGTLLAKLPTEYTNQLETILISIDGDKDLTDKHRGEGIYDMVISTAQTIRKNGYNGELIARMTIAEDTDIFSAVTHLANYFTSIHWQMDADFTGDFSHRRFAVWSKEYNAGIRKLVSEWVSRIERTGAVPKWYPFLSTTEDLLLERSSKLRCGSGYANYSIMTNGWIAPCPIMVGMADYYAGHIKGADPAHLPEIPIGEPCLSCDIYGFCGGRCLYSNIVRPWRDEYQLVCDTIRNLHDALIENLPRIQKMLDEGTLSMDAFSHTRYNGCEIIP
;
A
#
# COMPACT_ATOMS: atom_id res chain seq x y z
N MET A 1 -16.56 -2.56 1.57
CA MET A 1 -15.63 -1.41 1.71
C MET A 1 -14.34 -1.85 2.38
N PHE A 2 -13.19 -1.16 2.15
CA PHE A 2 -11.95 -1.40 2.87
C PHE A 2 -11.70 -0.30 3.90
N PHE A 3 -11.25 -0.67 5.09
CA PHE A 3 -10.89 0.26 6.15
C PHE A 3 -9.53 -0.06 6.72
N HIS A 4 -8.65 0.93 6.76
CA HIS A 4 -7.44 0.90 7.56
C HIS A 4 -7.77 1.40 8.97
N LEU A 5 -7.63 0.56 9.99
CA LEU A 5 -7.78 0.97 11.38
C LEU A 5 -6.41 1.28 11.96
N ILE A 6 -6.20 2.52 12.32
CA ILE A 6 -4.99 2.94 13.03
C ILE A 6 -5.16 2.57 14.50
N VAL A 7 -4.45 1.51 14.92
CA VAL A 7 -4.56 0.96 16.28
C VAL A 7 -3.74 1.78 17.27
N THR A 8 -2.59 2.25 16.79
CA THR A 8 -1.66 3.10 17.54
C THR A 8 -0.74 3.85 16.58
N ASP A 9 -0.29 5.04 16.95
CA ASP A 9 0.77 5.76 16.25
C ASP A 9 2.17 5.33 16.72
N ASP A 10 2.26 4.59 17.84
CA ASP A 10 3.51 4.14 18.42
C ASP A 10 4.17 3.04 17.57
N CYS A 11 5.50 3.01 17.53
CA CYS A 11 6.27 2.03 16.77
C CYS A 11 7.56 1.67 17.50
N ASN A 12 7.92 0.40 17.46
CA ASN A 12 9.17 -0.10 18.02
C ASN A 12 10.36 -0.05 17.06
N LEU A 13 10.20 0.55 15.87
CA LEU A 13 11.25 0.85 14.90
C LEU A 13 11.28 2.35 14.57
N CYS A 14 12.43 2.79 14.03
CA CYS A 14 12.63 4.15 13.53
C CYS A 14 13.23 4.06 12.11
N CYS A 15 12.40 3.69 11.15
CA CYS A 15 12.84 3.52 9.75
C CYS A 15 13.24 4.86 9.14
N SER A 16 14.32 4.89 8.32
CA SER A 16 14.92 6.11 7.78
C SER A 16 13.99 6.95 6.90
N TYR A 17 12.98 6.33 6.30
CA TYR A 17 11.97 6.97 5.45
C TYR A 17 10.60 7.08 6.12
N CYS A 18 10.51 6.83 7.44
CA CYS A 18 9.23 6.95 8.14
C CYS A 18 8.84 8.42 8.30
N ARG A 19 7.70 8.80 7.76
CA ARG A 19 7.22 10.18 7.73
C ARG A 19 6.27 10.53 8.88
N ALA A 20 5.89 9.57 9.72
CA ALA A 20 4.92 9.76 10.80
C ALA A 20 3.64 10.47 10.30
N LYS A 21 3.25 11.59 10.91
CA LYS A 21 2.12 12.41 10.46
C LYS A 21 2.60 13.48 9.48
N MET A 22 2.09 13.42 8.26
CA MET A 22 2.54 14.29 7.16
C MET A 22 2.36 15.78 7.43
N PHE A 23 1.35 16.17 8.21
CA PHE A 23 1.10 17.56 8.54
C PHE A 23 2.09 18.15 9.58
N GLU A 24 2.87 17.31 10.25
CA GLU A 24 3.93 17.72 11.17
C GLU A 24 5.24 18.06 10.44
N GLU A 25 5.37 17.69 9.15
CA GLU A 25 6.50 18.07 8.33
C GLU A 25 6.38 19.55 7.90
N GLU A 26 7.47 20.30 8.05
CA GLU A 26 7.55 21.65 7.50
C GLU A 26 7.44 21.59 5.97
N ASP A 27 6.52 22.36 5.41
CA ASP A 27 6.44 22.56 3.97
C ASP A 27 7.23 23.82 3.57
N PRO A 28 8.42 23.69 2.94
CA PRO A 28 9.21 24.83 2.50
C PRO A 28 8.45 25.74 1.55
N ALA A 29 7.42 25.23 0.90
CA ALA A 29 6.57 25.98 -0.03
C ALA A 29 5.40 26.68 0.65
N GLY A 30 5.20 26.46 1.96
CA GLY A 30 4.17 27.15 2.75
C GLY A 30 2.74 26.70 2.46
N HIS A 31 2.53 25.48 1.92
CA HIS A 31 1.17 24.96 1.79
C HIS A 31 0.63 24.60 3.18
N SER A 32 -0.58 25.03 3.44
CA SER A 32 -1.27 24.63 4.65
C SER A 32 -1.88 23.24 4.45
N PRO A 33 -1.69 22.30 5.41
CA PRO A 33 -2.41 21.03 5.41
C PRO A 33 -3.91 21.19 5.69
N GLY A 34 -4.41 22.44 5.81
CA GLY A 34 -5.76 22.76 6.27
C GLY A 34 -5.85 22.82 7.79
N THR A 35 -7.03 22.55 8.32
CA THR A 35 -7.28 22.51 9.77
C THR A 35 -6.72 21.22 10.36
N ILE A 36 -5.80 21.36 11.33
CA ILE A 36 -5.21 20.23 12.04
C ILE A 36 -6.15 19.78 13.16
N ASP A 37 -6.40 18.47 13.24
CA ASP A 37 -7.15 17.87 14.36
C ASP A 37 -6.21 17.57 15.53
N GLU A 38 -6.25 18.43 16.55
CA GLU A 38 -5.47 18.27 17.78
C GLU A 38 -6.04 17.20 18.73
N THR A 39 -7.17 16.57 18.39
CA THR A 39 -7.81 15.54 19.24
C THR A 39 -7.32 14.13 18.96
N ILE A 40 -6.41 13.96 18.01
CA ILE A 40 -5.82 12.67 17.68
C ILE A 40 -5.00 12.17 18.86
N CYS A 41 -5.29 10.96 19.29
CA CYS A 41 -4.60 10.27 20.37
C CYS A 41 -3.58 9.26 19.80
N GLU A 42 -2.55 8.97 20.56
CA GLU A 42 -1.56 7.94 20.19
C GLU A 42 -2.18 6.55 20.01
N ASN A 43 -3.14 6.19 20.86
CA ASN A 43 -3.80 4.89 20.87
C ASN A 43 -5.30 5.03 20.64
N LEU A 44 -5.98 3.94 20.23
CA LEU A 44 -7.44 3.90 20.08
C LEU A 44 -8.13 4.48 21.34
N ASN A 45 -8.93 5.52 21.15
CA ASN A 45 -9.58 6.29 22.21
C ASN A 45 -11.09 6.46 21.97
N PHE A 46 -11.75 5.42 21.52
CA PHE A 46 -13.20 5.35 21.38
C PHE A 46 -13.72 3.98 21.83
N PRO A 47 -15.00 3.86 22.26
CA PRO A 47 -15.61 2.58 22.59
C PRO A 47 -15.64 1.65 21.36
N LEU A 48 -15.11 0.43 21.46
CA LEU A 48 -15.14 -0.53 20.34
C LEU A 48 -16.56 -0.87 19.88
N ALA A 49 -17.57 -0.70 20.75
CA ALA A 49 -18.97 -0.83 20.38
C ALA A 49 -19.39 0.12 19.25
N ASP A 50 -18.79 1.32 19.18
CA ASP A 50 -19.05 2.28 18.09
C ASP A 50 -18.49 1.73 16.76
N LEU A 51 -17.29 1.13 16.78
CA LEU A 51 -16.68 0.46 15.63
C LEU A 51 -17.55 -0.71 15.18
N TYR A 52 -18.01 -1.54 16.09
CA TYR A 52 -18.85 -2.69 15.76
C TYR A 52 -20.19 -2.26 15.14
N THR A 53 -20.82 -1.23 15.69
CA THR A 53 -22.05 -0.66 15.13
C THR A 53 -21.82 -0.07 13.73
N PHE A 54 -20.68 0.55 13.50
CA PHE A 54 -20.30 1.05 12.18
C PHE A 54 -20.11 -0.10 11.18
N LEU A 55 -19.32 -1.12 11.54
CA LEU A 55 -19.01 -2.26 10.67
C LEU A 55 -20.22 -3.18 10.44
N GLU A 56 -21.21 -3.22 11.35
CA GLU A 56 -22.43 -4.01 11.15
C GLU A 56 -23.23 -3.59 9.92
N LYS A 57 -23.07 -2.34 9.47
CA LYS A 57 -23.71 -1.79 8.29
C LYS A 57 -23.09 -2.27 6.96
N ASP A 58 -21.85 -2.81 7.00
CA ASP A 58 -21.14 -3.41 5.86
C ASP A 58 -20.46 -4.71 6.29
N LYS A 59 -21.19 -5.82 6.25
CA LYS A 59 -20.69 -7.14 6.68
C LYS A 59 -19.59 -7.71 5.79
N ASP A 60 -19.41 -7.17 4.59
CA ASP A 60 -18.35 -7.53 3.64
C ASP A 60 -17.13 -6.61 3.77
N ALA A 61 -17.16 -5.68 4.72
CA ALA A 61 -16.03 -4.82 5.00
C ALA A 61 -14.76 -5.62 5.30
N VAL A 62 -13.64 -5.11 4.81
CA VAL A 62 -12.30 -5.59 5.14
C VAL A 62 -11.64 -4.60 6.07
N LEU A 63 -11.22 -5.06 7.24
CA LEU A 63 -10.53 -4.24 8.23
C LEU A 63 -9.04 -4.58 8.24
N THR A 64 -8.21 -3.61 7.87
CA THR A 64 -6.75 -3.73 7.91
C THR A 64 -6.22 -3.04 9.16
N PHE A 65 -5.60 -3.80 10.05
CA PHE A 65 -4.90 -3.23 11.22
C PHE A 65 -3.59 -2.60 10.76
N ILE A 66 -3.44 -1.31 11.04
CA ILE A 66 -2.25 -0.51 10.74
C ILE A 66 -1.91 0.42 11.91
N GLY A 67 -0.85 1.21 11.75
CA GLY A 67 -0.44 2.26 12.69
C GLY A 67 1.04 2.57 12.52
N GLY A 68 1.70 2.93 13.63
CA GLY A 68 3.15 2.79 13.74
C GLY A 68 3.51 1.31 13.64
N GLU A 69 3.30 0.54 14.73
CA GLU A 69 3.30 -0.92 14.69
C GLU A 69 2.04 -1.44 15.41
N PRO A 70 1.05 -1.95 14.69
CA PRO A 70 -0.24 -2.34 15.28
C PRO A 70 -0.11 -3.46 16.30
N LEU A 71 0.88 -4.34 16.18
CA LEU A 71 1.09 -5.46 17.12
C LEU A 71 1.62 -5.04 18.49
N LEU A 72 1.97 -3.77 18.71
CA LEU A 72 2.16 -3.22 20.05
C LEU A 72 0.84 -3.22 20.85
N ARG A 73 -0.29 -3.24 20.16
CA ARG A 73 -1.63 -3.30 20.73
C ARG A 73 -2.35 -4.59 20.30
N THR A 74 -1.64 -5.71 20.40
CA THR A 74 -2.20 -7.05 20.13
C THR A 74 -3.47 -7.29 20.95
N ASP A 75 -3.55 -6.79 22.20
CA ASP A 75 -4.74 -6.83 23.03
C ASP A 75 -5.99 -6.31 22.30
N LYS A 76 -5.87 -5.16 21.64
CA LYS A 76 -6.98 -4.53 20.90
C LYS A 76 -7.30 -5.26 19.60
N ILE A 77 -6.28 -5.76 18.90
CA ILE A 77 -6.48 -6.54 17.68
C ILE A 77 -7.28 -7.81 17.98
N LEU A 78 -6.91 -8.56 19.02
CA LEU A 78 -7.63 -9.78 19.42
C LEU A 78 -9.06 -9.46 19.83
N GLU A 79 -9.27 -8.43 20.68
CA GLU A 79 -10.60 -7.98 21.10
C GLU A 79 -11.51 -7.64 19.88
N ILE A 80 -10.95 -6.96 18.88
CA ILE A 80 -11.69 -6.61 17.66
C ILE A 80 -11.99 -7.86 16.80
N MET A 81 -11.02 -8.75 16.61
CA MET A 81 -11.23 -9.95 15.83
C MET A 81 -12.26 -10.89 16.46
N ASP A 82 -12.34 -10.93 17.79
CA ASP A 82 -13.32 -11.76 18.51
C ASP A 82 -14.74 -11.21 18.45
N HIS A 83 -14.93 -9.88 18.37
CA HIS A 83 -16.24 -9.27 18.59
C HIS A 83 -16.78 -8.47 17.40
N ALA A 84 -15.94 -8.11 16.42
CA ALA A 84 -16.41 -7.37 15.26
C ALA A 84 -17.39 -8.20 14.40
N PRO A 85 -18.46 -7.59 13.84
CA PRO A 85 -19.49 -8.29 13.08
C PRO A 85 -19.07 -8.64 11.65
N ILE A 86 -17.78 -8.54 11.34
CA ILE A 86 -17.15 -8.87 10.05
C ILE A 86 -16.20 -10.05 10.22
N LYS A 87 -15.76 -10.64 9.09
CA LYS A 87 -14.86 -11.81 9.09
C LYS A 87 -13.58 -11.60 8.30
N ARG A 88 -13.43 -10.44 7.67
CA ARG A 88 -12.33 -10.16 6.75
C ARG A 88 -11.34 -9.21 7.41
N PHE A 89 -10.21 -9.75 7.80
CA PHE A 89 -9.16 -8.99 8.50
C PHE A 89 -7.85 -9.07 7.73
N MET A 90 -7.12 -7.98 7.76
CA MET A 90 -5.77 -7.86 7.22
C MET A 90 -4.87 -7.19 8.25
N LEU A 91 -3.56 -7.37 8.10
CA LEU A 91 -2.55 -6.78 8.97
C LEU A 91 -1.41 -6.20 8.14
N GLN A 92 -1.03 -4.96 8.40
CA GLN A 92 0.22 -4.39 7.93
C GLN A 92 1.15 -4.20 9.12
N THR A 93 2.33 -4.84 9.10
CA THR A 93 3.26 -4.91 10.24
C THR A 93 4.71 -4.82 9.78
N ASN A 94 5.59 -4.31 10.65
CA ASN A 94 7.03 -4.41 10.47
C ASN A 94 7.58 -5.83 10.71
N GLY A 95 6.74 -6.77 11.15
CA GLY A 95 7.04 -8.18 11.30
C GLY A 95 7.77 -8.57 12.58
N THR A 96 8.26 -7.62 13.39
CA THR A 96 9.08 -7.92 14.58
C THR A 96 8.32 -8.62 15.70
N LEU A 97 7.00 -8.39 15.76
CA LEU A 97 6.13 -8.96 16.78
C LEU A 97 5.19 -10.06 16.23
N LEU A 98 5.15 -10.26 14.92
CA LEU A 98 4.18 -11.15 14.26
C LEU A 98 4.29 -12.60 14.74
N ALA A 99 5.49 -13.11 15.03
CA ALA A 99 5.67 -14.46 15.57
C ALA A 99 5.06 -14.66 16.98
N LYS A 100 4.69 -13.56 17.67
CA LYS A 100 4.04 -13.59 19.00
C LYS A 100 2.52 -13.58 18.91
N LEU A 101 1.96 -13.27 17.74
CA LEU A 101 0.52 -13.33 17.53
C LEU A 101 0.07 -14.79 17.57
N PRO A 102 -0.96 -15.17 18.35
CA PRO A 102 -1.41 -16.56 18.42
C PRO A 102 -1.79 -17.09 17.04
N THR A 103 -1.42 -18.34 16.77
CA THR A 103 -1.57 -18.95 15.43
C THR A 103 -3.02 -18.96 14.95
N GLU A 104 -3.98 -19.14 15.85
CA GLU A 104 -5.41 -19.11 15.53
C GLU A 104 -5.86 -17.75 14.96
N TYR A 105 -5.33 -16.63 15.45
CA TYR A 105 -5.63 -15.28 14.92
C TYR A 105 -4.83 -14.98 13.65
N THR A 106 -3.56 -15.42 13.62
CA THR A 106 -2.75 -15.29 12.40
C THR A 106 -3.45 -15.97 11.21
N ASN A 107 -4.02 -17.16 11.42
CA ASN A 107 -4.69 -17.95 10.38
C ASN A 107 -6.08 -17.39 9.98
N GLN A 108 -6.64 -16.44 10.72
CA GLN A 108 -7.86 -15.72 10.35
C GLN A 108 -7.60 -14.49 9.47
N LEU A 109 -6.34 -14.04 9.37
CA LEU A 109 -5.99 -12.92 8.52
C LEU A 109 -6.00 -13.35 7.04
N GLU A 110 -6.78 -12.66 6.21
CA GLU A 110 -6.79 -12.93 4.75
C GLU A 110 -5.46 -12.55 4.11
N THR A 111 -4.89 -11.43 4.57
CA THR A 111 -3.64 -10.88 4.04
C THR A 111 -2.79 -10.32 5.16
N ILE A 112 -1.51 -10.61 5.09
CA ILE A 112 -0.46 -9.98 5.91
C ILE A 112 0.50 -9.26 4.98
N LEU A 113 0.61 -7.92 5.15
CA LEU A 113 1.63 -7.11 4.51
C LEU A 113 2.79 -6.98 5.49
N ILE A 114 3.89 -7.66 5.20
CA ILE A 114 5.08 -7.61 6.04
C ILE A 114 6.15 -6.71 5.43
N SER A 115 6.62 -5.76 6.22
CA SER A 115 7.54 -4.72 5.75
C SER A 115 8.97 -5.27 5.59
N ILE A 116 9.50 -5.21 4.36
CA ILE A 116 10.87 -5.61 4.01
C ILE A 116 11.25 -4.95 2.69
N ASP A 117 12.50 -4.50 2.50
CA ASP A 117 12.85 -3.62 1.37
C ASP A 117 13.72 -4.28 0.30
N GLY A 118 14.28 -5.44 0.57
CA GLY A 118 15.17 -6.15 -0.35
C GLY A 118 16.05 -7.16 0.36
N ASP A 119 17.32 -7.18 0.03
CA ASP A 119 18.30 -8.00 0.73
C ASP A 119 18.56 -7.49 2.17
N LYS A 120 19.48 -8.19 2.86
CA LYS A 120 19.81 -7.89 4.24
C LYS A 120 20.39 -6.50 4.41
N ASP A 121 21.32 -6.13 3.56
CA ASP A 121 22.06 -4.86 3.71
C ASP A 121 21.10 -3.68 3.51
N LEU A 122 20.22 -3.74 2.52
CA LEU A 122 19.22 -2.69 2.25
C LEU A 122 18.16 -2.63 3.35
N THR A 123 17.60 -3.77 3.74
CA THR A 123 16.54 -3.82 4.76
C THR A 123 17.07 -3.36 6.12
N ASP A 124 18.22 -3.86 6.56
CA ASP A 124 18.80 -3.51 7.85
C ASP A 124 19.25 -2.04 7.89
N LYS A 125 19.74 -1.49 6.78
CA LYS A 125 20.09 -0.08 6.64
C LYS A 125 18.90 0.84 6.93
N HIS A 126 17.73 0.52 6.40
CA HIS A 126 16.56 1.39 6.52
C HIS A 126 15.72 1.13 7.75
N ARG A 127 15.63 -0.14 8.21
CA ARG A 127 14.71 -0.55 9.28
C ARG A 127 15.40 -0.85 10.60
N GLY A 128 16.70 -1.11 10.59
CA GLY A 128 17.49 -1.44 11.76
C GLY A 128 18.18 -2.79 11.64
N GLU A 129 19.32 -2.92 12.32
CA GLU A 129 20.14 -4.14 12.29
C GLU A 129 19.38 -5.39 12.72
N GLY A 130 19.48 -6.47 11.93
CA GLY A 130 18.85 -7.76 12.20
C GLY A 130 17.36 -7.86 11.81
N ILE A 131 16.76 -6.79 11.32
CA ILE A 131 15.33 -6.80 10.93
C ILE A 131 15.11 -7.73 9.74
N TYR A 132 16.00 -7.78 8.76
CA TYR A 132 15.89 -8.69 7.63
C TYR A 132 15.77 -10.15 8.08
N ASP A 133 16.71 -10.62 8.89
CA ASP A 133 16.74 -12.02 9.36
C ASP A 133 15.48 -12.34 10.19
N MET A 134 15.04 -11.39 11.01
CA MET A 134 13.82 -11.53 11.81
C MET A 134 12.57 -11.66 10.93
N VAL A 135 12.42 -10.82 9.93
CA VAL A 135 11.25 -10.84 9.02
C VAL A 135 11.22 -12.12 8.20
N ILE A 136 12.34 -12.54 7.62
CA ILE A 136 12.43 -13.78 6.85
C ILE A 136 12.10 -15.00 7.73
N SER A 137 12.69 -15.08 8.93
CA SER A 137 12.40 -16.15 9.89
C SER A 137 10.94 -16.18 10.32
N THR A 138 10.35 -14.99 10.56
CA THR A 138 8.93 -14.86 10.93
C THR A 138 8.02 -15.33 9.78
N ALA A 139 8.29 -14.89 8.56
CA ALA A 139 7.53 -15.30 7.36
C ALA A 139 7.55 -16.84 7.18
N GLN A 140 8.71 -17.47 7.35
CA GLN A 140 8.84 -18.92 7.29
C GLN A 140 8.08 -19.61 8.43
N THR A 141 8.15 -19.06 9.64
CA THR A 141 7.50 -19.61 10.84
C THR A 141 5.99 -19.61 10.71
N ILE A 142 5.38 -18.50 10.30
CA ILE A 142 3.91 -18.43 10.15
C ILE A 142 3.42 -19.38 9.05
N ARG A 143 4.15 -19.52 7.94
CA ARG A 143 3.85 -20.50 6.89
C ARG A 143 3.92 -21.92 7.41
N LYS A 144 4.96 -22.27 8.17
CA LYS A 144 5.12 -23.59 8.82
C LYS A 144 3.98 -23.86 9.81
N ASN A 145 3.47 -22.85 10.49
CA ASN A 145 2.34 -22.94 11.42
C ASN A 145 0.97 -22.97 10.74
N GLY A 146 0.93 -23.06 9.39
CA GLY A 146 -0.29 -23.27 8.63
C GLY A 146 -0.97 -22.01 8.10
N TYR A 147 -0.31 -20.85 8.13
CA TYR A 147 -0.87 -19.66 7.51
C TYR A 147 -0.99 -19.82 5.98
N ASN A 148 -2.24 -19.82 5.49
CA ASN A 148 -2.58 -20.00 4.07
C ASN A 148 -3.10 -18.72 3.41
N GLY A 149 -3.26 -17.64 4.16
CA GLY A 149 -3.59 -16.32 3.62
C GLY A 149 -2.48 -15.76 2.74
N GLU A 150 -2.72 -14.63 2.15
CA GLU A 150 -1.72 -13.95 1.32
C GLU A 150 -0.66 -13.27 2.20
N LEU A 151 0.61 -13.60 1.99
CA LEU A 151 1.74 -12.93 2.65
C LEU A 151 2.47 -12.09 1.61
N ILE A 152 2.40 -10.78 1.75
CA ILE A 152 2.94 -9.82 0.80
C ILE A 152 4.18 -9.17 1.39
N ALA A 153 5.32 -9.28 0.70
CA ALA A 153 6.48 -8.44 0.98
C ALA A 153 6.15 -7.00 0.57
N ARG A 154 6.10 -6.07 1.55
CA ARG A 154 5.77 -4.67 1.32
C ARG A 154 7.02 -3.82 1.44
N MET A 155 7.48 -3.31 0.29
CA MET A 155 8.72 -2.55 0.16
C MET A 155 8.44 -1.05 0.12
N THR A 156 9.35 -0.27 0.70
CA THR A 156 9.50 1.15 0.41
C THR A 156 10.79 1.34 -0.38
N ILE A 157 10.68 1.97 -1.55
CA ILE A 157 11.79 2.15 -2.47
C ILE A 157 12.40 3.53 -2.25
N ALA A 158 13.58 3.54 -1.65
CA ALA A 158 14.41 4.75 -1.46
C ALA A 158 15.43 4.92 -2.59
N GLU A 159 16.11 6.07 -2.63
CA GLU A 159 17.05 6.45 -3.71
C GLU A 159 18.36 5.66 -3.78
N ASP A 160 18.54 4.68 -2.92
CA ASP A 160 19.66 3.73 -2.92
C ASP A 160 19.22 2.30 -3.31
N THR A 161 17.94 2.13 -3.63
CA THR A 161 17.38 0.81 -3.99
C THR A 161 17.63 0.51 -5.46
N ASP A 162 18.31 -0.61 -5.74
CA ASP A 162 18.23 -1.28 -7.03
C ASP A 162 16.95 -2.13 -7.05
N ILE A 163 15.91 -1.61 -7.70
CA ILE A 163 14.59 -2.24 -7.73
C ILE A 163 14.61 -3.64 -8.35
N PHE A 164 15.45 -3.88 -9.39
CA PHE A 164 15.54 -5.18 -10.02
C PHE A 164 16.12 -6.22 -9.05
N SER A 165 17.24 -5.89 -8.42
CA SER A 165 17.90 -6.78 -7.45
C SER A 165 17.01 -7.02 -6.23
N ALA A 166 16.39 -5.98 -5.68
CA ALA A 166 15.56 -6.08 -4.48
C ALA A 166 14.33 -6.97 -4.70
N VAL A 167 13.54 -6.75 -5.78
CA VAL A 167 12.34 -7.56 -6.07
C VAL A 167 12.71 -9.00 -6.43
N THR A 168 13.74 -9.21 -7.24
CA THR A 168 14.17 -10.57 -7.61
C THR A 168 14.73 -11.35 -6.43
N HIS A 169 15.39 -10.68 -5.48
CA HIS A 169 15.83 -11.27 -4.22
C HIS A 169 14.64 -11.75 -3.39
N LEU A 170 13.67 -10.85 -3.13
CA LEU A 170 12.48 -11.17 -2.33
C LEU A 170 11.58 -12.22 -2.98
N ALA A 171 11.58 -12.33 -4.30
CA ALA A 171 10.84 -13.37 -5.03
C ALA A 171 11.30 -14.81 -4.73
N ASN A 172 12.43 -14.99 -4.03
CA ASN A 172 12.86 -16.30 -3.54
C ASN A 172 12.17 -16.68 -2.21
N TYR A 173 11.57 -15.72 -1.51
CA TYR A 173 10.96 -15.92 -0.18
C TYR A 173 9.46 -15.66 -0.18
N PHE A 174 8.98 -14.78 -1.07
CA PHE A 174 7.59 -14.34 -1.14
C PHE A 174 7.00 -14.59 -2.53
N THR A 175 5.78 -15.10 -2.57
CA THR A 175 5.01 -15.25 -3.80
C THR A 175 4.36 -13.93 -4.25
N SER A 176 4.10 -13.05 -3.29
CA SER A 176 3.46 -11.76 -3.49
C SER A 176 4.37 -10.63 -3.02
N ILE A 177 4.61 -9.66 -3.90
CA ILE A 177 5.49 -8.51 -3.64
C ILE A 177 4.78 -7.25 -4.06
N HIS A 178 4.81 -6.25 -3.20
CA HIS A 178 4.35 -4.90 -3.50
C HIS A 178 5.45 -3.91 -3.14
N TRP A 179 5.66 -2.92 -4.00
CA TRP A 179 6.55 -1.80 -3.69
C TRP A 179 5.86 -0.47 -3.97
N GLN A 180 6.24 0.51 -3.19
CA GLN A 180 5.91 1.91 -3.39
C GLN A 180 7.17 2.75 -3.27
N MET A 181 7.25 3.80 -4.06
CA MET A 181 8.36 4.74 -4.02
C MET A 181 8.25 5.64 -2.78
N ASP A 182 9.37 5.89 -2.11
CA ASP A 182 9.50 7.01 -1.16
C ASP A 182 9.53 8.31 -1.97
N ALA A 183 8.40 8.65 -2.55
CA ALA A 183 8.20 9.91 -3.21
C ALA A 183 7.89 10.95 -2.13
N ASP A 184 8.85 11.76 -1.78
CA ASP A 184 8.70 12.83 -0.82
C ASP A 184 7.41 13.61 -1.07
N PHE A 185 6.46 13.50 -0.17
CA PHE A 185 5.15 14.14 -0.31
C PHE A 185 5.22 15.65 -0.14
N THR A 186 6.33 16.18 0.38
CA THR A 186 6.56 17.63 0.46
C THR A 186 6.85 18.25 -0.91
N GLY A 187 7.25 17.43 -1.88
CA GLY A 187 7.57 17.86 -3.24
C GLY A 187 8.89 18.61 -3.38
N ASP A 188 9.68 18.73 -2.32
CA ASP A 188 11.04 19.30 -2.39
C ASP A 188 12.08 18.23 -2.70
N PHE A 189 12.35 18.05 -3.97
CA PHE A 189 13.42 17.16 -4.45
C PHE A 189 14.78 17.85 -4.58
N SER A 190 14.91 19.13 -4.19
CA SER A 190 16.12 19.93 -4.41
C SER A 190 17.37 19.37 -3.72
N HIS A 191 17.19 18.71 -2.59
CA HIS A 191 18.27 18.08 -1.82
C HIS A 191 18.42 16.58 -2.11
N ARG A 192 17.59 16.02 -2.98
CA ARG A 192 17.55 14.59 -3.31
C ARG A 192 18.24 14.30 -4.63
N ARG A 193 18.72 13.08 -4.77
CA ARG A 193 19.26 12.56 -6.03
C ARG A 193 18.17 12.06 -6.98
N PHE A 194 16.90 12.37 -6.73
CA PHE A 194 15.75 11.77 -7.40
C PHE A 194 15.85 11.83 -8.93
N ALA A 195 16.21 12.96 -9.51
CA ALA A 195 16.36 13.12 -10.96
C ALA A 195 17.43 12.20 -11.60
N VAL A 196 18.44 11.80 -10.83
CA VAL A 196 19.47 10.85 -11.29
C VAL A 196 19.00 9.43 -11.04
N TRP A 197 18.59 9.14 -9.81
CA TRP A 197 18.13 7.83 -9.38
C TRP A 197 16.90 7.33 -10.16
N SER A 198 15.94 8.19 -10.48
CA SER A 198 14.75 7.79 -11.24
C SER A 198 15.06 7.21 -12.61
N LYS A 199 16.19 7.58 -13.22
CA LYS A 199 16.67 6.97 -14.48
C LYS A 199 17.11 5.52 -14.27
N GLU A 200 17.82 5.25 -13.17
CA GLU A 200 18.25 3.91 -12.79
C GLU A 200 17.04 3.06 -12.40
N TYR A 201 16.13 3.62 -11.59
CA TYR A 201 14.85 3.01 -11.25
C TYR A 201 14.05 2.64 -12.50
N ASN A 202 13.88 3.58 -13.43
CA ASN A 202 13.15 3.35 -14.68
C ASN A 202 13.76 2.22 -15.53
N ALA A 203 15.09 2.17 -15.63
CA ALA A 203 15.79 1.08 -16.30
C ALA A 203 15.57 -0.26 -15.58
N GLY A 204 15.59 -0.25 -14.25
CA GLY A 204 15.28 -1.41 -13.40
C GLY A 204 13.85 -1.93 -13.59
N ILE A 205 12.86 -1.04 -13.64
CA ILE A 205 11.46 -1.38 -13.91
C ILE A 205 11.30 -2.07 -15.27
N ARG A 206 11.92 -1.56 -16.34
CA ARG A 206 11.88 -2.21 -17.67
C ARG A 206 12.46 -3.62 -17.64
N LYS A 207 13.59 -3.83 -16.94
CA LYS A 207 14.17 -5.16 -16.73
C LYS A 207 13.22 -6.07 -15.94
N LEU A 208 12.57 -5.53 -14.88
CA LEU A 208 11.62 -6.30 -14.06
C LEU A 208 10.38 -6.71 -14.87
N VAL A 209 9.80 -5.82 -15.68
CA VAL A 209 8.66 -6.16 -16.55
C VAL A 209 9.06 -7.29 -17.50
N SER A 210 10.22 -7.19 -18.15
CA SER A 210 10.72 -8.25 -19.05
C SER A 210 10.93 -9.59 -18.33
N GLU A 211 11.52 -9.58 -17.12
CA GLU A 211 11.71 -10.78 -16.29
C GLU A 211 10.36 -11.36 -15.85
N TRP A 212 9.42 -10.50 -15.42
CA TRP A 212 8.08 -10.92 -15.00
C TRP A 212 7.34 -11.65 -16.13
N VAL A 213 7.32 -11.07 -17.34
CA VAL A 213 6.70 -11.71 -18.51
C VAL A 213 7.43 -13.01 -18.88
N SER A 214 8.77 -13.03 -18.83
CA SER A 214 9.54 -14.24 -19.08
C SER A 214 9.28 -15.34 -18.05
N ARG A 215 8.99 -15.01 -16.80
CA ARG A 215 8.54 -16.00 -15.80
C ARG A 215 7.17 -16.56 -16.16
N ILE A 216 6.23 -15.72 -16.58
CA ILE A 216 4.91 -16.18 -17.05
C ILE A 216 5.07 -17.16 -18.22
N GLU A 217 5.89 -16.82 -19.23
CA GLU A 217 6.15 -17.70 -20.37
C GLU A 217 6.74 -19.06 -19.98
N ARG A 218 7.63 -19.07 -18.98
CA ARG A 218 8.26 -20.32 -18.52
C ARG A 218 7.37 -21.20 -17.65
N THR A 219 6.48 -20.59 -16.87
CA THR A 219 5.76 -21.29 -15.80
C THR A 219 4.25 -21.42 -16.05
N GLY A 220 3.68 -20.62 -16.95
CA GLY A 220 2.23 -20.50 -17.12
C GLY A 220 1.52 -19.85 -15.93
N ALA A 221 2.26 -19.30 -14.97
CA ALA A 221 1.73 -18.67 -13.77
C ALA A 221 2.15 -17.19 -13.68
N VAL A 222 1.23 -16.33 -13.25
CA VAL A 222 1.48 -14.89 -13.10
C VAL A 222 2.04 -14.63 -11.70
N PRO A 223 3.32 -14.18 -11.56
CA PRO A 223 3.83 -13.78 -10.26
C PRO A 223 3.04 -12.57 -9.73
N LYS A 224 2.66 -12.63 -8.47
CA LYS A 224 1.92 -11.53 -7.83
C LYS A 224 2.85 -10.36 -7.47
N TRP A 225 3.43 -9.74 -8.48
CA TRP A 225 4.12 -8.47 -8.36
C TRP A 225 3.10 -7.36 -8.61
N TYR A 226 2.53 -6.86 -7.54
CA TYR A 226 1.31 -6.07 -7.56
C TYR A 226 1.32 -4.85 -8.49
N PRO A 227 2.40 -4.05 -8.58
CA PRO A 227 2.42 -2.94 -9.53
C PRO A 227 2.28 -3.36 -10.99
N PHE A 228 2.63 -4.62 -11.34
CA PHE A 228 2.47 -5.16 -12.69
C PHE A 228 1.16 -5.92 -12.86
N LEU A 229 0.75 -6.64 -11.82
CA LEU A 229 -0.40 -7.54 -11.85
C LEU A 229 -1.70 -6.77 -12.16
N SER A 230 -2.06 -5.81 -11.30
CA SER A 230 -3.32 -5.06 -11.43
C SER A 230 -3.34 -4.15 -12.64
N THR A 231 -2.21 -3.53 -12.96
CA THR A 231 -2.09 -2.64 -14.12
C THR A 231 -2.19 -3.41 -15.44
N THR A 232 -1.57 -4.59 -15.52
CA THR A 232 -1.67 -5.45 -16.73
C THR A 232 -3.07 -6.02 -16.91
N GLU A 233 -3.72 -6.45 -15.81
CA GLU A 233 -5.12 -6.91 -15.89
C GLU A 233 -6.02 -5.81 -16.45
N ASP A 234 -5.88 -4.56 -16.00
CA ASP A 234 -6.68 -3.45 -16.50
C ASP A 234 -6.36 -3.12 -17.97
N LEU A 235 -5.08 -3.20 -18.40
CA LEU A 235 -4.71 -3.02 -19.80
C LEU A 235 -5.33 -4.10 -20.70
N LEU A 236 -5.30 -5.37 -20.29
CA LEU A 236 -5.89 -6.49 -21.03
C LEU A 236 -7.40 -6.40 -21.15
N LEU A 237 -8.06 -5.86 -20.13
CA LEU A 237 -9.52 -5.70 -20.07
C LEU A 237 -10.00 -4.31 -20.51
N GLU A 238 -9.10 -3.45 -20.98
CA GLU A 238 -9.38 -2.06 -21.39
C GLU A 238 -10.14 -1.28 -20.30
N ARG A 239 -9.82 -1.55 -19.02
CA ARG A 239 -10.46 -0.88 -17.88
C ARG A 239 -9.69 0.36 -17.48
N SER A 240 -10.42 1.44 -17.28
CA SER A 240 -9.90 2.66 -16.68
C SER A 240 -9.95 2.56 -15.15
N SER A 241 -8.90 3.01 -14.48
CA SER A 241 -8.83 3.10 -13.03
C SER A 241 -8.90 4.57 -12.60
N LYS A 242 -9.58 4.84 -11.49
CA LYS A 242 -9.32 6.02 -10.67
C LYS A 242 -8.45 5.56 -9.51
N LEU A 243 -7.94 6.40 -8.66
CA LEU A 243 -7.02 6.06 -7.57
C LEU A 243 -6.95 4.56 -7.26
N ARG A 244 -5.88 3.90 -7.72
CA ARG A 244 -5.76 2.44 -7.62
C ARG A 244 -5.79 1.91 -6.20
N CYS A 245 -5.29 2.71 -5.22
CA CYS A 245 -5.36 2.36 -3.81
C CYS A 245 -6.77 2.45 -3.21
N GLY A 246 -7.74 3.01 -3.93
CA GLY A 246 -9.11 3.18 -3.46
C GLY A 246 -9.33 4.34 -2.49
N SER A 247 -8.31 5.15 -2.20
CA SER A 247 -8.41 6.26 -1.25
C SER A 247 -9.57 7.19 -1.56
N GLY A 248 -10.40 7.46 -0.56
CA GLY A 248 -11.53 8.38 -0.64
C GLY A 248 -12.72 7.90 -1.45
N TYR A 249 -12.82 6.62 -1.85
CA TYR A 249 -14.02 6.05 -2.48
C TYR A 249 -14.25 4.55 -2.22
N ALA A 250 -13.19 3.76 -2.05
CA ALA A 250 -13.28 2.32 -1.80
C ALA A 250 -12.47 1.90 -0.56
N ASN A 251 -11.56 2.78 -0.13
CA ASN A 251 -10.68 2.57 1.01
C ASN A 251 -10.57 3.85 1.84
N TYR A 252 -10.78 3.75 3.14
CA TYR A 252 -10.73 4.84 4.11
C TYR A 252 -9.89 4.44 5.31
N SER A 253 -9.50 5.42 6.14
CA SER A 253 -8.76 5.18 7.38
C SER A 253 -9.58 5.63 8.58
N ILE A 254 -9.81 4.72 9.53
CA ILE A 254 -10.40 5.02 10.82
C ILE A 254 -9.25 5.39 11.76
N MET A 255 -9.27 6.61 12.24
CA MET A 255 -8.24 7.17 13.12
C MET A 255 -8.44 6.75 14.58
N THR A 256 -7.44 6.97 15.40
CA THR A 256 -7.44 6.61 16.82
C THR A 256 -8.55 7.27 17.64
N ASN A 257 -9.08 8.41 17.20
CA ASN A 257 -10.20 9.13 17.80
C ASN A 257 -11.57 8.83 17.16
N GLY A 258 -11.63 7.91 16.17
CA GLY A 258 -12.87 7.49 15.50
C GLY A 258 -13.30 8.33 14.30
N TRP A 259 -12.58 9.40 13.95
CA TRP A 259 -12.80 10.09 12.69
C TRP A 259 -12.31 9.25 11.50
N ILE A 260 -12.89 9.47 10.34
CA ILE A 260 -12.62 8.72 9.12
C ILE A 260 -11.90 9.66 8.13
N ALA A 261 -10.64 9.37 7.86
CA ALA A 261 -9.84 10.05 6.85
C ALA A 261 -9.90 9.31 5.50
N PRO A 262 -9.68 9.97 4.36
CA PRO A 262 -9.70 9.33 3.05
C PRO A 262 -8.54 8.35 2.81
N CYS A 263 -7.41 8.52 3.51
CA CYS A 263 -6.28 7.59 3.48
C CYS A 263 -5.38 7.78 4.72
N PRO A 264 -4.45 6.84 5.00
CA PRO A 264 -3.55 6.94 6.15
C PRO A 264 -2.64 8.18 6.14
N ILE A 265 -2.29 8.71 4.96
CA ILE A 265 -1.44 9.90 4.83
C ILE A 265 -2.19 11.18 5.25
N MET A 266 -3.52 11.20 5.10
CA MET A 266 -4.35 12.38 5.41
C MET A 266 -4.94 12.36 6.83
N VAL A 267 -4.39 11.52 7.69
CA VAL A 267 -4.74 11.48 9.12
C VAL A 267 -4.43 12.84 9.76
N GLY A 268 -5.37 13.39 10.50
CA GLY A 268 -5.24 14.69 11.16
C GLY A 268 -5.64 15.90 10.33
N MET A 269 -5.97 15.73 9.06
CA MET A 269 -6.40 16.81 8.19
C MET A 269 -7.92 16.94 8.20
N ALA A 270 -8.46 17.69 9.16
CA ALA A 270 -9.89 17.74 9.48
C ALA A 270 -10.78 18.16 8.30
N ASP A 271 -10.28 19.01 7.40
CA ASP A 271 -11.02 19.50 6.23
C ASP A 271 -11.37 18.37 5.23
N TYR A 272 -10.71 17.22 5.33
CA TYR A 272 -10.90 16.08 4.42
C TYR A 272 -11.60 14.89 5.10
N TYR A 273 -12.09 15.04 6.32
CA TYR A 273 -12.75 13.93 7.00
C TYR A 273 -14.04 13.50 6.31
N ALA A 274 -14.17 12.20 6.12
CA ALA A 274 -15.34 11.56 5.53
C ALA A 274 -16.48 11.30 6.54
N GLY A 275 -16.28 11.65 7.81
CA GLY A 275 -17.24 11.47 8.89
C GLY A 275 -16.60 10.87 10.14
N HIS A 276 -17.45 10.47 11.10
CA HIS A 276 -17.04 9.81 12.33
C HIS A 276 -17.82 8.50 12.50
N ILE A 277 -17.19 7.42 12.99
CA ILE A 277 -17.80 6.08 13.10
C ILE A 277 -19.14 6.06 13.85
N LYS A 278 -19.37 6.99 14.80
CA LYS A 278 -20.65 7.08 15.56
C LYS A 278 -21.86 7.41 14.68
N GLY A 279 -21.66 8.17 13.62
CA GLY A 279 -22.77 8.67 12.80
C GLY A 279 -22.68 8.29 11.32
N ALA A 280 -21.51 7.89 10.86
CA ALA A 280 -21.29 7.57 9.47
C ALA A 280 -21.93 6.22 9.06
N ASP A 281 -22.17 6.12 7.75
CA ASP A 281 -22.59 4.89 7.11
C ASP A 281 -21.50 4.48 6.11
N PRO A 282 -20.89 3.27 6.23
CA PRO A 282 -19.87 2.80 5.31
C PRO A 282 -20.28 2.83 3.83
N ALA A 283 -21.58 2.62 3.54
CA ALA A 283 -22.10 2.63 2.18
C ALA A 283 -22.26 4.04 1.59
N HIS A 284 -22.22 5.07 2.43
CA HIS A 284 -22.53 6.46 2.07
C HIS A 284 -21.43 7.46 2.49
N LEU A 285 -20.18 6.99 2.62
CA LEU A 285 -19.07 7.90 2.86
C LEU A 285 -18.86 8.81 1.65
N PRO A 286 -18.56 10.11 1.87
CA PRO A 286 -18.33 11.04 0.77
C PRO A 286 -17.10 10.62 -0.04
N GLU A 287 -17.26 10.63 -1.36
CA GLU A 287 -16.13 10.44 -2.28
C GLU A 287 -15.32 11.74 -2.38
N ILE A 288 -14.00 11.62 -2.34
CA ILE A 288 -13.07 12.72 -2.51
C ILE A 288 -12.37 12.55 -3.87
N PRO A 289 -12.76 13.33 -4.88
CA PRO A 289 -12.26 13.14 -6.24
C PRO A 289 -10.85 13.72 -6.42
N ILE A 290 -10.12 13.12 -7.35
CA ILE A 290 -8.88 13.68 -7.92
C ILE A 290 -9.24 14.93 -8.74
N GLY A 291 -8.35 15.93 -8.70
CA GLY A 291 -8.42 17.15 -9.51
C GLY A 291 -7.38 17.20 -10.63
N GLU A 292 -7.30 18.36 -11.26
CA GLU A 292 -6.25 18.66 -12.24
C GLU A 292 -4.86 18.71 -11.55
N PRO A 293 -3.77 18.42 -12.29
CA PRO A 293 -3.71 18.16 -13.73
C PRO A 293 -3.98 16.69 -14.13
N CYS A 294 -4.30 15.83 -13.19
CA CYS A 294 -4.44 14.40 -13.44
C CYS A 294 -5.62 14.08 -14.38
N LEU A 295 -6.75 14.78 -14.23
CA LEU A 295 -7.96 14.53 -15.05
C LEU A 295 -7.72 14.74 -16.55
N SER A 296 -6.86 15.70 -16.91
CA SER A 296 -6.47 15.99 -18.30
C SER A 296 -5.29 15.13 -18.80
N CYS A 297 -4.74 14.22 -17.97
CA CYS A 297 -3.57 13.43 -18.32
C CYS A 297 -3.96 12.26 -19.25
N ASP A 298 -3.19 12.08 -20.33
CA ASP A 298 -3.40 11.03 -21.34
C ASP A 298 -3.30 9.58 -20.78
N ILE A 299 -2.54 9.37 -19.70
CA ILE A 299 -2.46 8.08 -19.01
C ILE A 299 -3.28 8.02 -17.72
N TYR A 300 -4.25 8.94 -17.52
CA TYR A 300 -5.07 8.93 -16.31
C TYR A 300 -5.78 7.59 -16.10
N GLY A 301 -6.34 7.01 -17.16
CA GLY A 301 -7.03 5.71 -17.09
C GLY A 301 -6.14 4.58 -16.57
N PHE A 302 -4.85 4.62 -16.86
CA PHE A 302 -3.85 3.68 -16.33
C PHE A 302 -3.41 4.05 -14.90
N CYS A 303 -3.05 5.31 -14.68
CA CYS A 303 -2.48 5.80 -13.43
C CYS A 303 -3.52 5.95 -12.31
N GLY A 304 -4.71 6.47 -12.64
CA GLY A 304 -5.78 6.81 -11.70
C GLY A 304 -5.50 8.04 -10.84
N GLY A 305 -4.47 8.82 -11.16
CA GLY A 305 -4.08 10.01 -10.39
C GLY A 305 -3.08 9.74 -9.27
N ARG A 306 -2.49 8.57 -9.20
CA ARG A 306 -1.47 8.03 -8.30
C ARG A 306 -1.76 8.22 -6.81
N CYS A 307 -1.83 9.45 -6.30
CA CYS A 307 -1.94 9.77 -4.88
C CYS A 307 -2.90 10.94 -4.64
N LEU A 308 -3.95 10.68 -3.85
CA LEU A 308 -4.95 11.69 -3.50
C LEU A 308 -4.32 12.86 -2.75
N TYR A 309 -3.48 12.57 -1.75
CA TYR A 309 -2.79 13.59 -0.97
C TYR A 309 -1.96 14.53 -1.85
N SER A 310 -1.12 13.96 -2.73
CA SER A 310 -0.28 14.75 -3.63
C SER A 310 -1.08 15.56 -4.64
N ASN A 311 -2.27 15.09 -5.03
CA ASN A 311 -3.10 15.81 -5.99
C ASN A 311 -3.84 17.01 -5.36
N ILE A 312 -4.44 16.83 -4.18
CA ILE A 312 -5.38 17.83 -3.63
C ILE A 312 -4.82 18.63 -2.45
N VAL A 313 -3.92 18.06 -1.66
CA VAL A 313 -3.38 18.73 -0.46
C VAL A 313 -2.05 19.41 -0.76
N ARG A 314 -1.12 18.63 -1.32
CA ARG A 314 0.22 19.10 -1.69
C ARG A 314 0.50 18.76 -3.14
N PRO A 315 -0.08 19.50 -4.10
CA PRO A 315 0.19 19.26 -5.51
C PRO A 315 1.70 19.40 -5.76
N TRP A 316 2.29 18.32 -6.26
CA TRP A 316 3.68 18.33 -6.68
C TRP A 316 3.89 19.41 -7.73
N ARG A 317 4.88 20.26 -7.53
CA ARG A 317 5.18 21.41 -8.42
C ARG A 317 5.95 20.94 -9.66
N ASP A 318 7.01 21.63 -10.00
CA ASP A 318 7.77 21.38 -11.24
C ASP A 318 8.46 19.99 -11.22
N GLU A 319 8.85 19.47 -10.05
CA GLU A 319 9.43 18.13 -9.87
C GLU A 319 8.40 17.00 -9.98
N TYR A 320 7.13 17.31 -9.92
CA TYR A 320 6.03 16.39 -10.15
C TYR A 320 6.21 15.56 -11.42
N GLN A 321 6.78 16.14 -12.47
CA GLN A 321 7.03 15.46 -13.72
C GLN A 321 7.94 14.24 -13.55
N LEU A 322 8.94 14.29 -12.66
CA LEU A 322 9.85 13.16 -12.40
C LEU A 322 9.12 11.92 -11.90
N VAL A 323 8.13 12.12 -11.03
CA VAL A 323 7.30 11.00 -10.52
C VAL A 323 6.33 10.51 -11.60
N CYS A 324 5.73 11.41 -12.38
CA CYS A 324 4.90 11.03 -13.52
C CYS A 324 5.70 10.27 -14.58
N ASP A 325 6.96 10.62 -14.81
CA ASP A 325 7.84 9.94 -15.76
C ASP A 325 8.13 8.49 -15.35
N THR A 326 8.19 8.17 -14.03
CA THR A 326 8.33 6.78 -13.60
C THR A 326 7.09 5.95 -13.90
N ILE A 327 5.91 6.55 -13.76
CA ILE A 327 4.64 5.89 -14.08
C ILE A 327 4.48 5.68 -15.59
N ARG A 328 4.82 6.70 -16.39
CA ARG A 328 4.84 6.58 -17.87
C ARG A 328 5.79 5.49 -18.31
N ASN A 329 6.99 5.43 -17.72
CA ASN A 329 7.95 4.38 -18.03
C ASN A 329 7.41 2.97 -17.72
N LEU A 330 6.70 2.81 -16.59
CA LEU A 330 6.03 1.54 -16.27
C LEU A 330 4.93 1.22 -17.29
N HIS A 331 4.06 2.19 -17.62
CA HIS A 331 3.01 2.05 -18.62
C HIS A 331 3.61 1.57 -19.96
N ASP A 332 4.61 2.28 -20.47
CA ASP A 332 5.23 1.98 -21.76
C ASP A 332 5.91 0.60 -21.76
N ALA A 333 6.60 0.25 -20.66
CA ALA A 333 7.22 -1.07 -20.51
C ALA A 333 6.19 -2.22 -20.53
N LEU A 334 5.01 -2.01 -19.91
CA LEU A 334 3.92 -3.00 -19.96
C LEU A 334 3.30 -3.07 -21.37
N ILE A 335 3.02 -1.95 -22.01
CA ILE A 335 2.48 -1.91 -23.38
C ILE A 335 3.43 -2.62 -24.36
N GLU A 336 4.74 -2.39 -24.29
CA GLU A 336 5.74 -3.06 -25.13
C GLU A 336 5.73 -4.59 -24.95
N ASN A 337 5.41 -5.09 -23.76
CA ASN A 337 5.39 -6.51 -23.44
C ASN A 337 3.98 -7.15 -23.54
N LEU A 338 2.92 -6.35 -23.62
CA LEU A 338 1.52 -6.82 -23.65
C LEU A 338 1.26 -7.84 -24.79
N PRO A 339 1.82 -7.68 -26.02
CA PRO A 339 1.63 -8.68 -27.09
C PRO A 339 2.13 -10.09 -26.74
N ARG A 340 3.16 -10.22 -25.90
CA ARG A 340 3.66 -11.51 -25.41
C ARG A 340 2.64 -12.20 -24.51
N ILE A 341 2.01 -11.43 -23.63
CA ILE A 341 0.96 -11.92 -22.73
C ILE A 341 -0.29 -12.27 -23.53
N GLN A 342 -0.71 -11.39 -24.45
CA GLN A 342 -1.87 -11.62 -25.31
C GLN A 342 -1.71 -12.92 -26.12
N LYS A 343 -0.53 -13.15 -26.66
CA LYS A 343 -0.24 -14.39 -27.40
C LYS A 343 -0.48 -15.64 -26.53
N MET A 344 -0.04 -15.63 -25.26
CA MET A 344 -0.26 -16.77 -24.34
C MET A 344 -1.75 -16.98 -24.02
N LEU A 345 -2.51 -15.90 -23.90
CA LEU A 345 -3.98 -15.95 -23.71
C LEU A 345 -4.68 -16.53 -24.94
N ASP A 346 -4.29 -16.08 -26.14
CA ASP A 346 -4.86 -16.56 -27.42
C ASP A 346 -4.53 -18.03 -27.69
N GLU A 347 -3.34 -18.49 -27.29
CA GLU A 347 -2.90 -19.88 -27.38
C GLU A 347 -3.48 -20.77 -26.28
N GLY A 348 -4.17 -20.20 -25.29
CA GLY A 348 -4.74 -20.92 -24.13
C GLY A 348 -3.70 -21.48 -23.15
N THR A 349 -2.45 -21.02 -23.23
CA THR A 349 -1.39 -21.40 -22.30
C THR A 349 -1.41 -20.58 -21.03
N LEU A 350 -2.15 -19.46 -21.02
CA LEU A 350 -2.43 -18.59 -19.88
C LEU A 350 -3.94 -18.30 -19.83
N SER A 351 -4.50 -18.17 -18.63
CA SER A 351 -5.89 -17.74 -18.41
C SER A 351 -5.95 -16.36 -17.79
N MET A 352 -6.99 -15.58 -18.09
CA MET A 352 -7.27 -14.30 -17.42
C MET A 352 -7.43 -14.46 -15.89
N ASP A 353 -7.93 -15.62 -15.43
CA ASP A 353 -8.05 -15.89 -13.99
C ASP A 353 -6.70 -15.88 -13.26
N ALA A 354 -5.57 -16.08 -13.98
CA ALA A 354 -4.23 -16.00 -13.40
C ALA A 354 -3.84 -14.58 -12.91
N PHE A 355 -4.56 -13.54 -13.39
CA PHE A 355 -4.40 -12.14 -12.93
C PHE A 355 -5.30 -11.80 -11.75
N SER A 356 -6.16 -12.73 -11.31
CA SER A 356 -7.09 -12.48 -10.19
C SER A 356 -6.35 -12.14 -8.90
N HIS A 357 -6.77 -11.07 -8.25
CA HIS A 357 -6.22 -10.58 -6.99
C HIS A 357 -7.25 -9.76 -6.21
N THR A 358 -6.98 -9.53 -4.93
CA THR A 358 -7.84 -8.66 -4.10
C THR A 358 -7.47 -7.21 -4.36
N ARG A 359 -8.41 -6.43 -4.91
CA ARG A 359 -8.25 -4.98 -5.13
C ARG A 359 -8.36 -4.24 -3.80
N TYR A 360 -7.75 -3.06 -3.73
CA TYR A 360 -7.78 -2.13 -2.59
C TYR A 360 -7.19 -2.68 -1.29
N ASN A 361 -6.42 -3.75 -1.35
CA ASN A 361 -5.76 -4.38 -0.20
C ASN A 361 -4.51 -3.63 0.30
N GLY A 362 -4.32 -2.37 -0.09
CA GLY A 362 -3.14 -1.57 0.22
C GLY A 362 -1.97 -1.76 -0.76
N CYS A 363 -2.12 -2.63 -1.78
CA CYS A 363 -1.08 -2.96 -2.76
C CYS A 363 -1.39 -2.46 -4.19
N GLU A 364 -2.42 -1.63 -4.36
CA GLU A 364 -2.80 -1.07 -5.66
C GLU A 364 -2.16 0.29 -5.94
N ILE A 365 -1.37 0.82 -5.02
CA ILE A 365 -0.66 2.09 -5.24
C ILE A 365 0.33 1.87 -6.40
N ILE A 366 0.21 2.68 -7.43
CA ILE A 366 1.17 2.68 -8.52
C ILE A 366 2.44 3.41 -8.07
N PRO A 367 3.61 2.78 -8.15
CA PRO A 367 4.84 3.34 -7.61
C PRO A 367 5.37 4.54 -8.39
#